data_1259c0df0a3668388a79cf1d7b7f5ed5
#
_entry.id   1259c0df0a3668388a79cf1d7b7f5ed5
#
_cell.length_a   1.000
_cell.length_b   1.000
_cell.length_c   1.000
_cell.angle_alpha   90.00
_cell.angle_beta   90.00
_cell.angle_gamma   90.00
#
_symmetry.space_group_name_H-M   'P 1'
#
loop_
_entity.id
_entity.type
_entity.pdbx_description
1 polymer ?
#
loop_
_entity_poly.entity_id
_entity_poly.type
_entity_poly.pdbx_seq_one_letter_code
_entity_poly.pdbx_strand_id
1 'polypeptide(L)'
;MRKFFILGLFFSVSSALILTSCKKEKRNDNDKEYPSTAVILRNAVSDIDGNSYDAVQIGSQIWMAENLRTSRYADGAEIPLGPSSSTTSPYRYNPNNDVNNVSTYGYLYNWPAIMHGESGSDANPSGVQGICPNGWHVPSIAEWKQLTDYVGSQSQYICGNDTSYIAKAISATTGWYNSMEPCAVGNDLSANNATGFSALPAGDFRDGYYNFFGETASFWSATDFSGSDYGIPFTRVYYLFLYLHSANVEESGFVKDYGLSVRCVRD
;
A
#
# COMPACT_ATOMS: atom_id res chain seq x y z
N MET A 1 -81.29 49.16 19.19
CA MET A 1 -80.21 49.01 18.24
C MET A 1 -78.92 48.70 19.02
N ARG A 2 -78.59 47.42 19.16
CA ARG A 2 -77.37 46.97 19.87
C ARG A 2 -76.36 46.54 18.81
N LYS A 3 -75.19 47.21 18.79
CA LYS A 3 -74.08 46.85 17.96
C LYS A 3 -73.24 45.80 18.69
N PHE A 4 -73.08 44.64 18.07
CA PHE A 4 -72.13 43.64 18.52
C PHE A 4 -70.74 43.91 17.89
N PHE A 5 -69.71 44.04 18.73
CA PHE A 5 -68.32 44.04 18.33
C PHE A 5 -67.78 42.60 18.39
N ILE A 6 -67.31 42.10 17.26
CA ILE A 6 -66.63 40.85 17.20
C ILE A 6 -65.11 41.16 17.28
N LEU A 7 -64.47 40.65 18.35
CA LEU A 7 -63.04 40.76 18.59
C LEU A 7 -62.34 39.56 17.92
N GLY A 8 -61.68 39.82 16.83
CA GLY A 8 -60.87 38.78 16.13
C GLY A 8 -59.51 38.58 16.82
N LEU A 9 -59.29 37.38 17.33
CA LEU A 9 -57.98 36.98 17.88
C LEU A 9 -57.09 36.51 16.73
N PHE A 10 -56.04 37.29 16.45
CA PHE A 10 -54.97 36.84 15.56
C PHE A 10 -53.98 35.99 16.36
N PHE A 11 -53.93 34.68 16.12
CA PHE A 11 -52.84 33.82 16.55
C PHE A 11 -51.67 33.96 15.56
N SER A 12 -50.59 34.59 15.94
CA SER A 12 -49.35 34.58 15.20
C SER A 12 -48.58 33.30 15.56
N VAL A 13 -48.49 32.37 14.60
CA VAL A 13 -47.61 31.21 14.70
C VAL A 13 -46.21 31.68 14.35
N SER A 14 -45.38 31.82 15.36
CA SER A 14 -43.93 32.10 15.18
C SER A 14 -43.22 30.79 14.87
N SER A 15 -42.91 30.56 13.60
CA SER A 15 -42.07 29.44 13.17
C SER A 15 -40.60 29.72 13.54
N ALA A 16 -40.15 29.12 14.64
CA ALA A 16 -38.72 29.12 14.97
C ALA A 16 -37.98 28.21 13.98
N LEU A 17 -37.23 28.79 13.06
CA LEU A 17 -36.24 28.08 12.27
C LEU A 17 -35.11 27.62 13.22
N ILE A 18 -35.04 26.31 13.50
CA ILE A 18 -33.90 25.69 14.15
C ILE A 18 -32.84 25.55 13.09
N LEU A 19 -31.92 26.52 13.06
CA LEU A 19 -30.67 26.38 12.32
C LEU A 19 -29.79 25.37 13.07
N THR A 20 -29.85 24.09 12.68
CA THR A 20 -28.85 23.11 13.07
C THR A 20 -27.54 23.50 12.40
N SER A 21 -26.69 24.20 13.15
CA SER A 21 -25.30 24.41 12.78
C SER A 21 -24.60 23.05 12.77
N CYS A 22 -24.37 22.49 11.58
CA CYS A 22 -23.39 21.42 11.40
C CYS A 22 -22.04 21.97 11.85
N LYS A 23 -21.63 21.70 13.08
CA LYS A 23 -20.24 21.82 13.47
C LYS A 23 -19.45 20.86 12.60
N LYS A 24 -18.69 21.39 11.64
CA LYS A 24 -17.64 20.66 10.96
C LYS A 24 -16.66 20.22 12.05
N GLU A 25 -16.73 18.95 12.48
CA GLU A 25 -15.68 18.39 13.32
C GLU A 25 -14.35 18.63 12.62
N LYS A 26 -13.38 19.16 13.35
CA LYS A 26 -12.02 19.28 12.83
C LYS A 26 -11.55 17.86 12.56
N ARG A 27 -11.41 17.50 11.28
CA ARG A 27 -10.70 16.27 10.88
C ARG A 27 -9.34 16.30 11.59
N ASN A 28 -9.03 15.21 12.27
CA ASN A 28 -7.68 14.98 12.75
C ASN A 28 -6.81 14.80 11.50
N ASP A 29 -5.69 15.51 11.41
CA ASP A 29 -4.78 15.45 10.26
C ASP A 29 -4.16 14.04 10.00
N ASN A 30 -4.54 13.05 10.83
CA ASN A 30 -4.16 11.65 10.70
C ASN A 30 -5.22 10.76 10.02
N ASP A 31 -6.36 11.30 9.59
CA ASP A 31 -7.38 10.50 8.92
C ASP A 31 -7.02 10.34 7.43
N LYS A 32 -6.36 9.22 7.11
CA LYS A 32 -6.12 8.80 5.71
C LYS A 32 -7.44 8.70 4.98
N GLU A 33 -7.52 9.34 3.82
CA GLU A 33 -8.68 9.28 2.96
C GLU A 33 -8.55 8.08 2.01
N TYR A 34 -9.52 7.17 2.06
CA TYR A 34 -9.63 6.03 1.16
C TYR A 34 -10.87 6.17 0.28
N PRO A 35 -10.91 5.50 -0.89
CA PRO A 35 -12.09 5.47 -1.73
C PRO A 35 -13.30 4.94 -0.96
N SER A 36 -14.47 5.53 -1.19
CA SER A 36 -15.72 5.12 -0.55
C SER A 36 -16.16 3.70 -0.91
N THR A 37 -15.61 3.13 -1.97
CA THR A 37 -15.87 1.77 -2.48
C THR A 37 -14.94 0.72 -1.88
N ALA A 38 -13.83 1.12 -1.27
CA ALA A 38 -12.88 0.19 -0.66
C ALA A 38 -13.34 -0.26 0.73
N VAL A 39 -13.20 -1.56 1.01
CA VAL A 39 -13.47 -2.13 2.35
C VAL A 39 -12.21 -1.97 3.19
N ILE A 40 -12.16 -0.93 4.01
CA ILE A 40 -11.02 -0.58 4.85
C ILE A 40 -11.21 -1.08 6.27
N LEU A 41 -10.21 -1.79 6.77
CA LEU A 41 -10.08 -2.21 8.16
C LEU A 41 -9.10 -1.28 8.86
N ARG A 42 -9.62 -0.35 9.67
CA ARG A 42 -8.81 0.64 10.37
C ARG A 42 -8.02 0.00 11.50
N ASN A 43 -6.74 0.37 11.64
CA ASN A 43 -5.84 -0.17 12.67
C ASN A 43 -5.90 -1.70 12.73
N ALA A 44 -5.88 -2.35 11.56
CA ALA A 44 -6.09 -3.80 11.41
C ALA A 44 -4.99 -4.63 12.07
N VAL A 45 -3.78 -4.08 12.17
CA VAL A 45 -2.63 -4.73 12.78
C VAL A 45 -1.66 -3.69 13.35
N SER A 46 -0.94 -4.08 14.39
CA SER A 46 0.20 -3.30 14.90
C SER A 46 1.45 -4.18 14.91
N ASP A 47 2.59 -3.59 14.58
CA ASP A 47 3.89 -4.25 14.73
C ASP A 47 4.42 -4.12 16.17
N ILE A 48 5.57 -4.72 16.43
CA ILE A 48 6.20 -4.73 17.78
C ILE A 48 6.74 -3.34 18.17
N ASP A 49 6.99 -2.46 17.22
CA ASP A 49 7.41 -1.06 17.46
C ASP A 49 6.22 -0.16 17.83
N GLY A 50 4.99 -0.70 17.78
CA GLY A 50 3.76 0.04 18.06
C GLY A 50 3.23 0.82 16.86
N ASN A 51 3.77 0.61 15.66
CA ASN A 51 3.18 1.18 14.45
C ASN A 51 1.87 0.48 14.14
N SER A 52 0.81 1.24 13.92
CA SER A 52 -0.49 0.70 13.50
C SER A 52 -0.67 0.88 12.00
N TYR A 53 -1.29 -0.13 11.36
CA TYR A 53 -1.53 -0.17 9.91
C TYR A 53 -3.00 -0.42 9.63
N ASP A 54 -3.53 0.34 8.69
CA ASP A 54 -4.81 0.02 8.07
C ASP A 54 -4.64 -1.15 7.10
N ALA A 55 -5.71 -1.87 6.83
CA ALA A 55 -5.75 -2.90 5.82
C ALA A 55 -6.95 -2.71 4.88
N VAL A 56 -6.88 -3.32 3.72
CA VAL A 56 -7.93 -3.30 2.71
C VAL A 56 -8.25 -4.71 2.25
N GLN A 57 -9.55 -4.99 2.07
CA GLN A 57 -9.99 -6.22 1.43
C GLN A 57 -10.03 -6.04 -0.09
N ILE A 58 -9.30 -6.87 -0.82
CA ILE A 58 -9.28 -6.92 -2.29
C ILE A 58 -9.58 -8.37 -2.70
N GLY A 59 -10.76 -8.59 -3.27
CA GLY A 59 -11.26 -9.94 -3.50
C GLY A 59 -11.44 -10.70 -2.19
N SER A 60 -10.80 -11.87 -2.10
CA SER A 60 -10.79 -12.69 -0.87
C SER A 60 -9.59 -12.44 0.04
N GLN A 61 -8.64 -11.57 -0.38
CA GLN A 61 -7.43 -11.28 0.37
C GLN A 61 -7.58 -10.01 1.20
N ILE A 62 -6.87 -9.94 2.34
CA ILE A 62 -6.77 -8.73 3.16
C ILE A 62 -5.29 -8.32 3.19
N TRP A 63 -5.02 -7.16 2.62
CA TRP A 63 -3.68 -6.59 2.46
C TRP A 63 -3.48 -5.40 3.39
N MET A 64 -2.27 -5.19 3.90
CA MET A 64 -1.91 -3.91 4.47
C MET A 64 -2.15 -2.80 3.43
N ALA A 65 -2.73 -1.67 3.83
CA ALA A 65 -2.92 -0.49 3.00
C ALA A 65 -1.71 0.47 3.06
N GLU A 66 -0.70 0.11 3.83
CA GLU A 66 0.52 0.88 4.06
C GLU A 66 1.75 -0.02 3.95
N ASN A 67 2.89 0.57 3.57
CA ASN A 67 4.16 -0.13 3.58
C ASN A 67 4.62 -0.37 5.02
N LEU A 68 5.20 -1.53 5.29
CA LEU A 68 5.73 -1.89 6.58
C LEU A 68 6.86 -0.92 6.99
N ARG A 69 6.88 -0.52 8.28
CA ARG A 69 7.88 0.40 8.84
C ARG A 69 8.47 -0.08 10.18
N THR A 70 8.45 -1.39 10.40
CA THR A 70 9.03 -1.98 11.61
C THR A 70 10.55 -1.96 11.57
N SER A 71 11.17 -1.76 12.71
CA SER A 71 12.61 -1.89 12.91
C SER A 71 13.01 -3.19 13.59
N ARG A 72 12.02 -4.01 13.99
CA ARG A 72 12.20 -5.29 14.68
C ARG A 72 11.26 -6.35 14.14
N TYR A 73 11.66 -7.59 14.26
CA TYR A 73 10.81 -8.76 14.04
C TYR A 73 9.79 -8.94 15.16
N ALA A 74 8.77 -9.76 14.94
CA ALA A 74 7.72 -10.03 15.93
C ALA A 74 8.26 -10.68 17.23
N ASP A 75 9.40 -11.34 17.18
CA ASP A 75 10.11 -11.91 18.34
C ASP A 75 10.97 -10.88 19.10
N GLY A 76 11.07 -9.65 18.61
CA GLY A 76 11.82 -8.55 19.20
C GLY A 76 13.24 -8.37 18.68
N ALA A 77 13.75 -9.27 17.84
CA ALA A 77 15.08 -9.13 17.26
C ALA A 77 15.15 -7.88 16.34
N GLU A 78 16.26 -7.13 16.42
CA GLU A 78 16.45 -5.89 15.65
C GLU A 78 16.79 -6.20 14.18
N ILE A 79 16.23 -5.37 13.28
CA ILE A 79 16.61 -5.30 11.87
C ILE A 79 17.47 -4.05 11.71
N PRO A 80 18.80 -4.17 11.61
CA PRO A 80 19.67 -2.99 11.61
C PRO A 80 19.54 -2.15 10.33
N LEU A 81 19.87 -0.85 10.42
CA LEU A 81 20.08 -0.02 9.23
C LEU A 81 21.30 -0.54 8.47
N GLY A 82 21.12 -0.79 7.17
CA GLY A 82 22.17 -1.34 6.31
C GLY A 82 23.21 -0.27 5.94
N PRO A 83 24.51 -0.57 6.12
CA PRO A 83 25.58 0.30 5.64
C PRO A 83 25.81 0.11 4.12
N SER A 84 25.38 -1.00 3.56
CA SER A 84 25.56 -1.42 2.16
C SER A 84 24.57 -2.54 1.81
N SER A 85 24.55 -2.96 0.54
CA SER A 85 23.81 -4.14 0.09
C SER A 85 24.35 -5.44 0.71
N SER A 86 23.44 -6.41 0.98
CA SER A 86 23.81 -7.75 1.46
C SER A 86 22.80 -8.80 1.02
N THR A 87 23.30 -9.94 0.52
CA THR A 87 22.47 -11.11 0.19
C THR A 87 22.25 -12.06 1.37
N THR A 88 22.92 -11.83 2.51
CA THR A 88 22.90 -12.74 3.67
C THR A 88 22.54 -12.06 4.98
N SER A 89 23.01 -10.84 5.22
CA SER A 89 22.70 -10.09 6.44
C SER A 89 21.39 -9.32 6.26
N PRO A 90 20.47 -9.36 7.26
CA PRO A 90 19.22 -8.62 7.20
C PRO A 90 19.46 -7.13 7.42
N TYR A 91 18.90 -6.30 6.55
CA TYR A 91 18.99 -4.84 6.65
C TYR A 91 17.69 -4.15 6.24
N ARG A 92 17.45 -2.99 6.88
CA ARG A 92 16.47 -1.99 6.44
C ARG A 92 17.18 -0.72 5.98
N TYR A 93 16.51 0.07 5.12
CA TYR A 93 17.03 1.32 4.57
C TYR A 93 15.95 2.41 4.62
N ASN A 94 16.35 3.66 4.81
CA ASN A 94 15.42 4.79 4.73
C ASN A 94 15.13 5.13 3.26
N PRO A 95 13.88 5.26 2.80
CA PRO A 95 13.60 5.65 1.42
C PRO A 95 14.31 6.96 1.06
N ASN A 96 14.99 6.98 -0.09
CA ASN A 96 15.77 8.11 -0.58
C ASN A 96 16.81 8.64 0.44
N ASN A 97 17.34 7.77 1.29
CA ASN A 97 18.31 8.08 2.37
C ASN A 97 17.82 9.15 3.37
N ASP A 98 16.52 9.31 3.53
CA ASP A 98 15.94 10.28 4.46
C ASP A 98 15.02 9.59 5.47
N VAL A 99 15.34 9.66 6.76
CA VAL A 99 14.53 9.08 7.84
C VAL A 99 13.12 9.68 7.92
N ASN A 100 12.93 10.92 7.50
CA ASN A 100 11.61 11.57 7.48
C ASN A 100 10.64 10.89 6.49
N ASN A 101 11.16 10.22 5.48
CA ASN A 101 10.35 9.48 4.51
C ASN A 101 9.74 8.20 5.11
N VAL A 102 10.31 7.65 6.18
CA VAL A 102 9.87 6.37 6.76
C VAL A 102 8.42 6.41 7.24
N SER A 103 7.98 7.52 7.82
CA SER A 103 6.61 7.65 8.32
C SER A 103 5.55 7.54 7.21
N THR A 104 5.89 7.94 5.99
CA THR A 104 5.00 7.92 4.82
C THR A 104 5.21 6.70 3.95
N TYR A 105 6.46 6.39 3.62
CA TYR A 105 6.81 5.38 2.61
C TYR A 105 7.17 4.01 3.19
N GLY A 106 7.28 3.87 4.52
CA GLY A 106 7.81 2.67 5.19
C GLY A 106 9.33 2.58 5.03
N TYR A 107 9.94 1.51 5.56
CA TYR A 107 11.33 1.16 5.23
C TYR A 107 11.41 0.37 3.94
N LEU A 108 12.58 0.41 3.31
CA LEU A 108 12.99 -0.58 2.32
C LEU A 108 13.75 -1.70 3.06
N TYR A 109 13.54 -2.94 2.66
CA TYR A 109 14.18 -4.11 3.30
C TYR A 109 14.82 -4.98 2.24
N ASN A 110 15.98 -5.55 2.56
CA ASN A 110 16.51 -6.60 1.70
C ASN A 110 15.81 -7.96 1.96
N TRP A 111 15.98 -8.91 1.05
CA TRP A 111 15.29 -10.19 1.15
C TRP A 111 15.64 -11.00 2.41
N PRO A 112 16.92 -11.06 2.88
CA PRO A 112 17.23 -11.67 4.17
C PRO A 112 16.45 -11.08 5.34
N ALA A 113 16.16 -9.77 5.31
CA ALA A 113 15.35 -9.12 6.35
C ALA A 113 13.88 -9.54 6.28
N ILE A 114 13.30 -9.63 5.08
CA ILE A 114 11.88 -10.00 4.98
C ILE A 114 11.62 -11.45 5.33
N MET A 115 12.60 -12.35 5.09
CA MET A 115 12.44 -13.78 5.32
C MET A 115 12.77 -14.22 6.74
N HIS A 116 13.54 -13.47 7.53
CA HIS A 116 13.94 -13.82 8.90
C HIS A 116 14.50 -15.26 9.03
N GLY A 117 15.23 -15.72 8.03
CA GLY A 117 15.80 -17.07 8.01
C GLY A 117 14.86 -18.18 7.50
N GLU A 118 13.61 -17.86 7.18
CA GLU A 118 12.68 -18.81 6.58
C GLU A 118 13.03 -19.10 5.12
N SER A 119 12.61 -20.26 4.63
CA SER A 119 12.76 -20.63 3.22
C SER A 119 11.73 -19.91 2.34
N GLY A 120 12.10 -19.71 1.06
CA GLY A 120 11.15 -19.19 0.07
C GLY A 120 9.93 -20.10 -0.12
N SER A 121 8.82 -19.51 -0.56
CA SER A 121 7.55 -20.19 -0.79
C SER A 121 6.83 -19.61 -2.00
N ASP A 122 6.31 -20.48 -2.87
CA ASP A 122 5.41 -20.13 -3.98
C ASP A 122 3.95 -20.54 -3.71
N ALA A 123 3.67 -21.06 -2.51
CA ALA A 123 2.33 -21.47 -2.10
C ALA A 123 1.39 -20.25 -1.95
N ASN A 124 0.08 -20.52 -1.96
CA ASN A 124 -0.97 -19.55 -1.68
C ASN A 124 -1.93 -20.13 -0.62
N PRO A 125 -1.89 -19.66 0.65
CA PRO A 125 -0.98 -18.63 1.19
C PRO A 125 0.49 -19.09 1.26
N SER A 126 1.43 -18.14 1.29
CA SER A 126 2.86 -18.45 1.35
C SER A 126 3.26 -19.22 2.62
N GLY A 127 2.60 -18.92 3.73
CA GLY A 127 2.91 -19.44 5.05
C GLY A 127 4.20 -18.89 5.68
N VAL A 128 4.86 -17.91 5.04
CA VAL A 128 6.09 -17.29 5.51
C VAL A 128 5.75 -16.06 6.36
N GLN A 129 5.83 -16.15 7.69
CA GLN A 129 5.65 -14.97 8.54
C GLN A 129 6.74 -13.94 8.29
N GLY A 130 8.01 -14.35 8.34
CA GLY A 130 9.15 -13.48 8.12
C GLY A 130 9.10 -12.20 8.97
N ILE A 131 9.16 -11.06 8.30
CA ILE A 131 9.11 -9.72 8.95
C ILE A 131 7.70 -9.27 9.34
N CYS A 132 6.66 -9.96 8.89
CA CYS A 132 5.28 -9.53 9.09
C CYS A 132 4.85 -9.70 10.56
N PRO A 133 3.92 -8.86 11.05
CA PRO A 133 3.32 -9.04 12.37
C PRO A 133 2.58 -10.37 12.51
N ASN A 134 2.35 -10.83 13.74
CA ASN A 134 1.62 -12.06 14.01
C ASN A 134 0.23 -12.07 13.33
N GLY A 135 -0.13 -13.18 12.67
CA GLY A 135 -1.36 -13.35 11.91
C GLY A 135 -1.30 -12.74 10.50
N TRP A 136 -0.08 -12.38 10.06
CA TRP A 136 0.21 -11.85 8.73
C TRP A 136 1.48 -12.50 8.19
N HIS A 137 1.59 -12.58 6.87
CA HIS A 137 2.71 -13.21 6.18
C HIS A 137 3.23 -12.37 5.00
N VAL A 138 4.45 -12.67 4.57
CA VAL A 138 5.05 -12.12 3.35
C VAL A 138 4.38 -12.80 2.15
N PRO A 139 3.77 -12.08 1.22
CA PRO A 139 3.04 -12.68 0.11
C PRO A 139 3.95 -13.44 -0.83
N SER A 140 3.49 -14.56 -1.37
CA SER A 140 4.10 -15.23 -2.52
C SER A 140 3.77 -14.51 -3.82
N ILE A 141 4.46 -14.90 -4.91
CA ILE A 141 4.09 -14.40 -6.25
C ILE A 141 2.70 -14.86 -6.67
N ALA A 142 2.25 -16.04 -6.22
CA ALA A 142 0.90 -16.53 -6.48
C ALA A 142 -0.18 -15.66 -5.81
N GLU A 143 0.10 -15.10 -4.63
CA GLU A 143 -0.81 -14.19 -3.93
C GLU A 143 -0.84 -12.81 -4.60
N TRP A 144 0.29 -12.31 -5.06
CA TRP A 144 0.35 -11.10 -5.88
C TRP A 144 -0.45 -11.27 -7.18
N LYS A 145 -0.31 -12.43 -7.83
CA LYS A 145 -1.08 -12.75 -9.03
C LYS A 145 -2.58 -12.82 -8.74
N GLN A 146 -3.00 -13.39 -7.62
CA GLN A 146 -4.41 -13.41 -7.22
C GLN A 146 -4.97 -11.99 -7.05
N LEU A 147 -4.21 -11.06 -6.46
CA LEU A 147 -4.59 -9.65 -6.34
C LEU A 147 -4.75 -9.02 -7.73
N THR A 148 -3.74 -9.14 -8.60
CA THR A 148 -3.75 -8.50 -9.93
C THR A 148 -4.83 -9.08 -10.83
N ASP A 149 -5.04 -10.40 -10.81
CA ASP A 149 -6.11 -11.09 -11.55
C ASP A 149 -7.50 -10.59 -11.09
N TYR A 150 -7.70 -10.48 -9.76
CA TYR A 150 -8.97 -9.95 -9.24
C TYR A 150 -9.20 -8.51 -9.71
N VAL A 151 -8.22 -7.62 -9.57
CA VAL A 151 -8.34 -6.21 -9.98
C VAL A 151 -8.60 -6.11 -11.48
N GLY A 152 -7.89 -6.88 -12.31
CA GLY A 152 -8.06 -6.93 -13.76
C GLY A 152 -9.40 -7.54 -14.22
N SER A 153 -10.07 -8.31 -13.36
CA SER A 153 -11.41 -8.85 -13.64
C SER A 153 -12.54 -7.84 -13.41
N GLN A 154 -12.26 -6.71 -12.75
CA GLN A 154 -13.26 -5.72 -12.35
C GLN A 154 -13.20 -4.48 -13.24
N SER A 155 -14.21 -4.26 -14.06
CA SER A 155 -14.22 -3.16 -15.05
C SER A 155 -14.02 -1.76 -14.44
N GLN A 156 -14.44 -1.55 -13.18
CA GLN A 156 -14.25 -0.28 -12.46
C GLN A 156 -12.79 0.02 -12.07
N TYR A 157 -11.90 -0.97 -12.14
CA TYR A 157 -10.49 -0.82 -11.82
C TYR A 157 -9.57 -0.70 -13.04
N ILE A 158 -10.14 -0.91 -14.23
CA ILE A 158 -9.40 -0.91 -15.49
C ILE A 158 -9.40 0.50 -16.08
N CYS A 159 -8.23 0.99 -16.47
CA CYS A 159 -8.12 2.21 -17.25
C CYS A 159 -8.21 1.89 -18.75
N GLY A 160 -9.14 2.51 -19.46
CA GLY A 160 -9.35 2.23 -20.89
C GLY A 160 -10.03 0.88 -21.13
N ASN A 161 -9.52 0.10 -22.08
CA ASN A 161 -10.13 -1.16 -22.50
C ASN A 161 -9.23 -2.39 -22.34
N ASP A 162 -8.05 -2.23 -21.72
CA ASP A 162 -7.10 -3.31 -21.51
C ASP A 162 -7.14 -3.77 -20.05
N THR A 163 -7.46 -5.04 -19.82
CA THR A 163 -7.59 -5.62 -18.49
C THR A 163 -6.28 -5.66 -17.69
N SER A 164 -5.14 -5.44 -18.35
CA SER A 164 -3.82 -5.30 -17.71
C SER A 164 -3.56 -3.89 -17.17
N TYR A 165 -4.34 -2.86 -17.58
CA TYR A 165 -4.18 -1.47 -17.19
C TYR A 165 -4.80 -1.19 -15.82
N ILE A 166 -4.21 -1.77 -14.77
CA ILE A 166 -4.71 -1.76 -13.40
C ILE A 166 -3.81 -0.98 -12.42
N ALA A 167 -2.65 -0.52 -12.87
CA ALA A 167 -1.67 0.12 -11.98
C ALA A 167 -2.25 1.34 -11.24
N LYS A 168 -3.07 2.16 -11.90
CA LYS A 168 -3.75 3.29 -11.25
C LYS A 168 -4.64 2.85 -10.09
N ALA A 169 -5.38 1.75 -10.25
CA ALA A 169 -6.33 1.30 -9.23
C ALA A 169 -5.67 0.91 -7.90
N ILE A 170 -4.40 0.50 -7.92
CA ILE A 170 -3.66 0.11 -6.72
C ILE A 170 -2.62 1.15 -6.27
N SER A 171 -2.34 2.18 -7.07
CA SER A 171 -1.36 3.23 -6.76
C SER A 171 -1.93 4.30 -5.83
N ALA A 172 -1.11 4.89 -4.98
CA ALA A 172 -1.49 6.03 -4.15
C ALA A 172 -1.82 7.28 -5.01
N THR A 173 -2.66 8.16 -4.47
CA THR A 173 -3.00 9.46 -5.07
C THR A 173 -1.92 10.53 -4.86
N THR A 174 -0.83 10.19 -4.16
CA THR A 174 0.24 11.11 -3.79
C THR A 174 1.62 10.45 -3.93
N GLY A 175 2.65 11.26 -3.94
CA GLY A 175 4.05 10.82 -3.93
C GLY A 175 4.64 10.53 -5.30
N TRP A 176 3.84 10.24 -6.31
CA TRP A 176 4.28 9.95 -7.67
C TRP A 176 4.64 11.22 -8.43
N TYR A 177 5.70 11.16 -9.23
CA TYR A 177 5.99 12.21 -10.21
C TYR A 177 4.99 12.15 -11.38
N ASN A 178 4.90 13.25 -12.15
CA ASN A 178 3.94 13.36 -13.23
C ASN A 178 4.36 12.57 -14.47
N SER A 179 3.36 11.97 -15.14
CA SER A 179 3.48 11.35 -16.45
C SER A 179 2.46 11.94 -17.42
N MET A 180 2.81 11.98 -18.70
CA MET A 180 1.91 12.37 -19.79
C MET A 180 1.25 11.16 -20.46
N GLU A 181 1.71 9.93 -20.14
CA GLU A 181 1.22 8.70 -20.76
C GLU A 181 -0.20 8.39 -20.27
N PRO A 182 -1.17 8.16 -21.17
CA PRO A 182 -2.53 7.79 -20.79
C PRO A 182 -2.55 6.50 -19.94
N CYS A 183 -3.43 6.46 -18.96
CA CYS A 183 -3.55 5.35 -18.01
C CYS A 183 -2.33 5.06 -17.12
N ALA A 184 -1.20 5.74 -17.35
CA ALA A 184 -0.03 5.55 -16.49
C ALA A 184 -0.28 6.07 -15.06
N VAL A 185 0.43 5.49 -14.10
CA VAL A 185 0.30 5.83 -12.68
C VAL A 185 0.49 7.33 -12.43
N GLY A 186 1.50 7.95 -13.04
CA GLY A 186 1.80 9.38 -12.87
C GLY A 186 0.84 10.34 -13.61
N ASN A 187 -0.10 9.83 -14.40
CA ASN A 187 -1.07 10.64 -15.13
C ASN A 187 -2.35 10.82 -14.32
N ASP A 188 -2.70 12.06 -13.98
CA ASP A 188 -3.87 12.37 -13.14
C ASP A 188 -3.92 11.52 -11.84
N LEU A 189 -3.13 11.89 -10.86
CA LEU A 189 -3.03 11.17 -9.59
C LEU A 189 -4.37 11.07 -8.84
N SER A 190 -5.31 11.99 -9.08
CA SER A 190 -6.63 11.97 -8.43
C SER A 190 -7.48 10.75 -8.82
N ALA A 191 -7.19 10.15 -9.99
CA ALA A 191 -7.84 8.94 -10.48
C ALA A 191 -7.22 7.64 -9.96
N ASN A 192 -6.17 7.71 -9.13
CA ASN A 192 -5.54 6.54 -8.54
C ASN A 192 -6.33 5.99 -7.34
N ASN A 193 -5.88 4.82 -6.86
CA ASN A 193 -6.26 4.21 -5.59
C ASN A 193 -7.70 3.70 -5.47
N ALA A 194 -8.33 3.31 -6.56
CA ALA A 194 -9.71 2.83 -6.54
C ALA A 194 -9.91 1.59 -5.65
N THR A 195 -8.88 0.78 -5.41
CA THR A 195 -8.92 -0.39 -4.54
C THR A 195 -8.67 -0.09 -3.05
N GLY A 196 -8.04 1.06 -2.73
CA GLY A 196 -7.56 1.37 -1.39
C GLY A 196 -6.19 0.77 -1.04
N PHE A 197 -5.52 0.09 -1.97
CA PHE A 197 -4.20 -0.51 -1.72
C PHE A 197 -3.11 0.54 -1.48
N SER A 198 -3.17 1.69 -2.14
CA SER A 198 -2.30 2.86 -1.90
C SER A 198 -0.80 2.57 -2.06
N ALA A 199 -0.38 1.98 -3.18
CA ALA A 199 1.05 1.77 -3.47
C ALA A 199 1.79 3.11 -3.59
N LEU A 200 2.76 3.33 -2.71
CA LEU A 200 3.58 4.56 -2.66
C LEU A 200 4.93 4.36 -3.37
N PRO A 201 5.41 5.34 -4.13
CA PRO A 201 6.66 5.24 -4.89
C PRO A 201 7.89 5.47 -4.00
N ALA A 202 8.19 4.48 -3.16
CA ALA A 202 9.33 4.53 -2.25
C ALA A 202 10.69 4.37 -2.96
N GLY A 203 10.69 4.02 -4.25
CA GLY A 203 11.89 3.67 -4.98
C GLY A 203 12.50 2.35 -4.52
N ASP A 204 13.79 2.21 -4.72
CA ASP A 204 14.58 1.06 -4.29
C ASP A 204 15.96 1.47 -3.74
N PHE A 205 16.60 0.54 -3.00
CA PHE A 205 18.02 0.61 -2.66
C PHE A 205 18.75 -0.55 -3.35
N ARG A 206 19.77 -0.24 -4.15
CA ARG A 206 20.59 -1.24 -4.84
C ARG A 206 21.98 -0.71 -5.11
N ASP A 207 22.97 -1.61 -5.08
CA ASP A 207 24.37 -1.30 -5.38
C ASP A 207 24.93 -0.12 -4.56
N GLY A 208 24.37 0.12 -3.33
CA GLY A 208 24.76 1.23 -2.47
C GLY A 208 24.08 2.56 -2.77
N TYR A 209 23.10 2.59 -3.72
CA TYR A 209 22.40 3.80 -4.14
C TYR A 209 20.89 3.70 -3.91
N TYR A 210 20.25 4.85 -3.65
CA TYR A 210 18.81 5.01 -3.63
C TYR A 210 18.35 5.47 -5.01
N ASN A 211 17.39 4.77 -5.60
CA ASN A 211 16.97 4.99 -6.97
C ASN A 211 15.44 5.12 -7.05
N PHE A 212 14.96 5.82 -8.07
CA PHE A 212 13.56 5.85 -8.50
C PHE A 212 12.55 6.29 -7.44
N PHE A 213 12.98 7.02 -6.42
CA PHE A 213 12.06 7.65 -5.45
C PHE A 213 11.12 8.61 -6.18
N GLY A 214 9.81 8.47 -5.96
CA GLY A 214 8.77 9.19 -6.70
C GLY A 214 8.40 8.57 -8.06
N GLU A 215 9.11 7.53 -8.49
CA GLU A 215 8.96 6.92 -9.82
C GLU A 215 8.51 5.46 -9.78
N THR A 216 8.94 4.68 -8.78
CA THR A 216 8.57 3.26 -8.66
C THR A 216 8.07 2.90 -7.29
N ALA A 217 7.07 2.00 -7.24
CA ALA A 217 6.68 1.26 -6.06
C ALA A 217 7.01 -0.22 -6.30
N SER A 218 7.92 -0.79 -5.51
CA SER A 218 8.42 -2.15 -5.68
C SER A 218 8.22 -2.93 -4.38
N PHE A 219 7.66 -4.15 -4.49
CA PHE A 219 7.25 -4.97 -3.34
C PHE A 219 7.82 -6.37 -3.46
N TRP A 220 8.51 -6.83 -2.42
CA TRP A 220 9.00 -8.20 -2.35
C TRP A 220 7.87 -9.24 -2.37
N SER A 221 8.22 -10.44 -2.87
CA SER A 221 7.49 -11.67 -2.58
C SER A 221 8.35 -12.63 -1.76
N ALA A 222 7.72 -13.64 -1.15
CA ALA A 222 8.42 -14.74 -0.49
C ALA A 222 8.97 -15.78 -1.48
N THR A 223 8.67 -15.64 -2.78
CA THR A 223 9.02 -16.62 -3.80
C THR A 223 10.39 -16.34 -4.39
N ASP A 224 11.31 -17.30 -4.24
CA ASP A 224 12.58 -17.26 -4.96
C ASP A 224 12.64 -18.33 -6.06
N PHE A 225 13.50 -18.11 -7.02
CA PHE A 225 13.75 -19.06 -8.09
C PHE A 225 15.24 -19.09 -8.44
N SER A 226 15.69 -20.25 -8.88
CA SER A 226 17.06 -20.45 -9.32
C SER A 226 17.08 -20.86 -10.78
N GLY A 227 18.10 -20.42 -11.48
CA GLY A 227 18.31 -20.71 -12.89
C GLY A 227 19.78 -20.59 -13.26
N SER A 228 20.07 -20.56 -14.56
CA SER A 228 21.40 -20.26 -15.07
C SER A 228 21.31 -19.38 -16.30
N ASP A 229 22.14 -18.32 -16.34
CA ASP A 229 22.35 -17.50 -17.52
C ASP A 229 23.73 -17.80 -18.07
N TYR A 230 23.79 -18.22 -19.33
CA TYR A 230 25.07 -18.61 -19.98
C TYR A 230 25.90 -19.65 -19.18
N GLY A 231 25.20 -20.58 -18.46
CA GLY A 231 25.84 -21.59 -17.62
C GLY A 231 26.28 -21.10 -16.24
N ILE A 232 26.01 -19.85 -15.88
CA ILE A 232 26.28 -19.28 -14.55
C ILE A 232 25.03 -19.40 -13.69
N PRO A 233 25.05 -20.16 -12.57
CA PRO A 233 23.91 -20.28 -11.68
C PRO A 233 23.56 -18.93 -11.06
N PHE A 234 22.25 -18.66 -10.94
CA PHE A 234 21.75 -17.52 -10.17
C PHE A 234 20.58 -17.94 -9.27
N THR A 235 20.36 -17.15 -8.21
CA THR A 235 19.13 -17.19 -7.42
C THR A 235 18.57 -15.76 -7.38
N ARG A 236 17.32 -15.61 -7.81
CA ARG A 236 16.59 -14.34 -7.80
C ARG A 236 15.32 -14.50 -6.99
N VAL A 237 14.72 -13.39 -6.61
CA VAL A 237 13.46 -13.32 -5.89
C VAL A 237 12.46 -12.55 -6.73
N TYR A 238 11.26 -13.09 -6.85
CA TYR A 238 10.18 -12.35 -7.49
C TYR A 238 9.80 -11.12 -6.68
N TYR A 239 9.48 -10.06 -7.39
CA TYR A 239 8.89 -8.83 -6.84
C TYR A 239 7.88 -8.28 -7.82
N LEU A 240 6.90 -7.55 -7.27
CA LEU A 240 5.92 -6.80 -8.03
C LEU A 240 6.35 -5.34 -8.09
N PHE A 241 6.19 -4.67 -9.24
CA PHE A 241 6.46 -3.25 -9.31
C PHE A 241 5.49 -2.47 -10.20
N LEU A 242 5.37 -1.18 -9.86
CA LEU A 242 4.65 -0.18 -10.61
C LEU A 242 5.63 0.91 -11.01
N TYR A 243 5.48 1.43 -12.23
CA TYR A 243 6.31 2.51 -12.75
C TYR A 243 5.46 3.70 -13.19
N LEU A 244 5.89 4.91 -12.88
CA LEU A 244 5.13 6.15 -13.10
C LEU A 244 4.63 6.35 -14.55
N HIS A 245 5.34 5.81 -15.55
CA HIS A 245 4.96 5.88 -16.97
C HIS A 245 4.24 4.63 -17.48
N SER A 246 3.91 3.67 -16.61
CA SER A 246 3.23 2.43 -16.98
C SER A 246 1.78 2.41 -16.48
N ALA A 247 0.89 1.81 -17.28
CA ALA A 247 -0.46 1.46 -16.89
C ALA A 247 -0.53 0.04 -16.28
N ASN A 248 0.54 -0.76 -16.45
CA ASN A 248 0.63 -2.15 -16.02
C ASN A 248 1.23 -2.26 -14.62
N VAL A 249 0.88 -3.35 -13.95
CA VAL A 249 1.62 -3.89 -12.84
C VAL A 249 2.50 -5.00 -13.38
N GLU A 250 3.78 -4.96 -13.04
CA GLU A 250 4.77 -5.87 -13.61
C GLU A 250 5.40 -6.76 -12.55
N GLU A 251 5.71 -7.99 -12.94
CA GLU A 251 6.48 -8.96 -12.15
C GLU A 251 7.88 -9.07 -12.72
N SER A 252 8.88 -9.13 -11.85
CA SER A 252 10.27 -9.33 -12.28
C SER A 252 11.07 -10.05 -11.18
N GLY A 253 12.35 -10.30 -11.43
CA GLY A 253 13.22 -10.96 -10.48
C GLY A 253 14.48 -10.16 -10.19
N PHE A 254 14.74 -9.90 -8.92
CA PHE A 254 15.97 -9.23 -8.46
C PHE A 254 16.84 -10.13 -7.58
N VAL A 255 18.08 -9.70 -7.38
CA VAL A 255 18.99 -10.29 -6.40
C VAL A 255 18.56 -9.93 -4.97
N LYS A 256 18.90 -10.78 -4.02
CA LYS A 256 18.43 -10.73 -2.63
C LYS A 256 18.91 -9.52 -1.82
N ASP A 257 19.88 -8.77 -2.32
CA ASP A 257 20.50 -7.64 -1.63
C ASP A 257 19.83 -6.27 -1.91
N TYR A 258 18.85 -6.22 -2.81
CA TYR A 258 18.10 -4.99 -3.05
C TYR A 258 17.18 -4.67 -1.86
N GLY A 259 16.98 -3.39 -1.59
CA GLY A 259 16.03 -2.91 -0.62
C GLY A 259 14.74 -2.50 -1.31
N LEU A 260 13.62 -3.20 -1.03
CA LEU A 260 12.28 -2.89 -1.55
C LEU A 260 11.28 -2.77 -0.42
N SER A 261 10.10 -2.22 -0.72
CA SER A 261 8.98 -2.15 0.22
C SER A 261 8.39 -3.53 0.54
N VAL A 262 7.67 -3.60 1.66
CA VAL A 262 6.95 -4.81 2.10
C VAL A 262 5.48 -4.47 2.35
N ARG A 263 4.60 -5.32 1.84
CA ARG A 263 3.16 -5.37 2.13
C ARG A 263 2.81 -6.76 2.60
N CYS A 264 2.32 -6.89 3.82
CA CYS A 264 1.90 -8.18 4.34
C CYS A 264 0.44 -8.47 3.96
N VAL A 265 0.13 -9.78 3.87
CA VAL A 265 -1.22 -10.33 3.69
C VAL A 265 -1.63 -11.02 4.97
N ARG A 266 -2.92 -10.94 5.31
CA ARG A 266 -3.46 -11.59 6.50
C ARG A 266 -3.70 -13.08 6.24
N ASP A 267 -3.36 -13.92 7.24
CA ASP A 267 -3.58 -15.36 7.27
C ASP A 267 -5.07 -15.76 7.18
#